data_e14a7148fb9b8a9e4d4bed586b288963
#
_entry.id   e14a7148fb9b8a9e4d4bed586b288963
#
_cell.length_a   1.000
_cell.length_b   1.000
_cell.length_c   1.000
_cell.angle_alpha   90.00
_cell.angle_beta   90.00
_cell.angle_gamma   90.00
#
_symmetry.space_group_name_H-M   'P 1'
#
loop_
_entity.id
_entity.type
_entity.pdbx_description
1 polymer ?
#
loop_
_entity_poly.entity_id
_entity_poly.type
_entity_poly.pdbx_seq_one_letter_code
_entity_poly.pdbx_strand_id
1 'polypeptide(L)'
;MKSFVSFVSSGPGDPDLLTIKALKRIKSANVILYDDLSSGSILDLVEKKTDLISVGKRAGYKSPKQDEVSKLLVEYAKSGNRVVRLKSGDCSIFGRLEEEILALKKADIEYEIIPGVSSIFAAMAEAGISLTRRKESRKVQFITGHDLDGNFPKNLKNKSLSDKNTTTVVFMAKKNYSVLLNFLICEGLSKSTPAIVAVSVSKASQKIYKTTIEKAKDYLTKENVKNSPTLIIYGPLDISSIKYDENS
;
A
#
# COMPACT_ATOMS: atom_id res chain seq x y z
N MET A 1 27.70 -14.29 14.03
CA MET A 1 26.23 -14.54 13.98
C MET A 1 25.86 -14.78 12.53
N LYS A 2 24.89 -15.65 12.26
CA LYS A 2 24.42 -15.89 10.89
C LYS A 2 23.73 -14.62 10.37
N SER A 3 24.03 -14.19 9.15
CA SER A 3 23.41 -13.02 8.53
C SER A 3 21.90 -13.26 8.36
N PHE A 4 21.07 -12.30 8.82
CA PHE A 4 19.62 -12.47 8.84
C PHE A 4 18.89 -11.15 8.65
N VAL A 5 17.82 -11.16 7.84
CA VAL A 5 16.98 -10.00 7.57
C VAL A 5 15.53 -10.30 7.94
N SER A 6 14.88 -9.39 8.65
CA SER A 6 13.44 -9.41 8.87
C SER A 6 12.75 -8.40 7.94
N PHE A 7 11.98 -8.86 6.96
CA PHE A 7 11.03 -8.02 6.24
C PHE A 7 9.82 -7.76 7.12
N VAL A 8 9.64 -6.53 7.54
CA VAL A 8 8.59 -6.15 8.49
C VAL A 8 7.58 -5.24 7.81
N SER A 9 6.34 -5.69 7.78
CA SER A 9 5.21 -4.88 7.33
C SER A 9 4.84 -3.89 8.43
N SER A 10 4.89 -2.59 8.14
CA SER A 10 4.63 -1.52 9.11
C SER A 10 3.15 -1.16 9.27
N GLY A 11 2.27 -1.82 8.52
CA GLY A 11 0.88 -1.37 8.46
C GLY A 11 0.71 -0.06 7.67
N PRO A 12 -0.48 0.55 7.71
CA PRO A 12 -0.80 1.73 6.92
C PRO A 12 -0.29 3.06 7.50
N GLY A 13 0.21 3.05 8.74
CA GLY A 13 0.80 4.24 9.39
C GLY A 13 0.46 4.40 10.86
N ASP A 14 -0.66 3.85 11.32
CA ASP A 14 -1.05 3.82 12.73
C ASP A 14 -0.24 2.75 13.47
N PRO A 15 0.51 3.10 14.55
CA PRO A 15 1.25 2.13 15.37
C PRO A 15 0.40 1.03 15.98
N ASP A 16 -0.86 1.27 16.30
CA ASP A 16 -1.77 0.29 16.88
C ASP A 16 -2.16 -0.81 15.88
N LEU A 17 -1.92 -0.58 14.59
CA LEU A 17 -2.10 -1.58 13.52
C LEU A 17 -0.85 -2.42 13.24
N LEU A 18 0.22 -2.25 14.02
CA LEU A 18 1.37 -3.16 13.98
C LEU A 18 1.01 -4.52 14.55
N THR A 19 1.51 -5.57 13.93
CA THR A 19 1.47 -6.88 14.60
C THR A 19 2.47 -6.89 15.77
N ILE A 20 2.15 -7.64 16.83
CA ILE A 20 3.06 -7.82 17.98
C ILE A 20 4.43 -8.32 17.51
N LYS A 21 4.47 -9.18 16.51
CA LYS A 21 5.72 -9.70 15.94
C LYS A 21 6.52 -8.60 15.25
N ALA A 22 5.86 -7.72 14.49
CA ALA A 22 6.49 -6.57 13.85
C ALA A 22 7.12 -5.64 14.88
N LEU A 23 6.38 -5.27 15.92
CA LEU A 23 6.88 -4.42 17.01
C LEU A 23 8.12 -5.02 17.70
N LYS A 24 8.10 -6.33 18.00
CA LYS A 24 9.26 -7.02 18.59
C LYS A 24 10.50 -6.94 17.71
N ARG A 25 10.35 -7.08 16.38
CA ARG A 25 11.49 -7.00 15.44
C ARG A 25 12.02 -5.56 15.33
N ILE A 26 11.12 -4.58 15.24
CA ILE A 26 11.50 -3.16 15.22
C ILE A 26 12.34 -2.81 16.48
N LYS A 27 11.86 -3.17 17.68
CA LYS A 27 12.55 -2.91 18.94
C LYS A 27 13.89 -3.64 19.09
N SER A 28 14.05 -4.80 18.46
CA SER A 28 15.29 -5.58 18.57
C SER A 28 16.30 -5.30 17.46
N ALA A 29 15.99 -4.45 16.48
CA ALA A 29 16.85 -4.16 15.36
C ALA A 29 18.11 -3.39 15.75
N ASN A 30 19.23 -3.65 15.05
CA ASN A 30 20.40 -2.78 15.08
C ASN A 30 20.32 -1.74 13.96
N VAL A 31 19.77 -2.14 12.81
CA VAL A 31 19.62 -1.29 11.63
C VAL A 31 18.21 -1.49 11.05
N ILE A 32 17.56 -0.39 10.70
CA ILE A 32 16.27 -0.39 10.00
C ILE A 32 16.40 0.36 8.68
N LEU A 33 16.22 -0.35 7.55
CA LEU A 33 16.06 0.26 6.24
C LEU A 33 14.57 0.51 6.00
N TYR A 34 14.15 1.75 5.74
CA TYR A 34 12.74 2.13 5.65
C TYR A 34 12.43 3.01 4.45
N ASP A 35 11.20 2.90 3.91
CA ASP A 35 10.65 3.76 2.86
C ASP A 35 9.94 4.98 3.46
N ASP A 36 9.73 6.04 2.66
CA ASP A 36 9.03 7.25 3.10
C ASP A 36 7.60 6.98 3.59
N LEU A 37 6.91 6.01 3.00
CA LEU A 37 5.55 5.63 3.43
C LEU A 37 5.54 4.92 4.78
N SER A 38 6.65 4.29 5.18
CA SER A 38 6.84 3.61 6.46
C SER A 38 7.38 4.52 7.56
N SER A 39 7.65 5.80 7.23
CA SER A 39 8.12 6.81 8.17
C SER A 39 6.97 7.36 9.05
N GLY A 40 7.30 8.23 9.98
CA GLY A 40 6.34 8.83 10.91
C GLY A 40 6.26 8.06 12.22
N SER A 41 5.09 8.00 12.84
CA SER A 41 4.89 7.45 14.20
C SER A 41 5.37 6.01 14.41
N ILE A 42 5.55 5.25 13.35
CA ILE A 42 6.18 3.91 13.45
C ILE A 42 7.66 4.02 13.84
N LEU A 43 8.37 5.04 13.33
CA LEU A 43 9.79 5.24 13.67
C LEU A 43 9.98 5.74 15.10
N ASP A 44 8.97 6.35 15.72
CA ASP A 44 9.00 6.77 17.11
C ASP A 44 9.09 5.59 18.10
N LEU A 45 8.71 4.38 17.61
CA LEU A 45 8.81 3.14 18.39
C LEU A 45 10.20 2.50 18.36
N VAL A 46 11.11 3.04 17.56
CA VAL A 46 12.47 2.51 17.38
C VAL A 46 13.37 2.94 18.55
N GLU A 47 14.23 2.04 19.01
CA GLU A 47 15.18 2.36 20.06
C GLU A 47 16.25 3.36 19.59
N LYS A 48 16.63 4.32 20.45
CA LYS A 48 17.59 5.40 20.12
C LYS A 48 18.95 4.92 19.60
N LYS A 49 19.34 3.69 19.92
CA LYS A 49 20.62 3.09 19.48
C LYS A 49 20.54 2.42 18.11
N THR A 50 19.38 2.39 17.48
CA THR A 50 19.16 1.73 16.20
C THR A 50 19.47 2.68 15.06
N ASP A 51 20.27 2.24 14.10
CA ASP A 51 20.55 3.02 12.88
C ASP A 51 19.35 3.04 11.95
N LEU A 52 18.90 4.23 11.57
CA LEU A 52 17.78 4.45 10.66
C LEU A 52 18.29 4.87 9.28
N ILE A 53 18.09 4.01 8.28
CA ILE A 53 18.54 4.21 6.90
C ILE A 53 17.32 4.41 6.00
N SER A 54 17.11 5.65 5.55
CA SER A 54 16.07 5.95 4.56
C SER A 54 16.49 5.46 3.18
N VAL A 55 15.67 4.59 2.59
CA VAL A 55 15.84 4.07 1.21
C VAL A 55 14.70 4.51 0.28
N GLY A 56 13.84 5.41 0.75
CA GLY A 56 12.75 6.02 -0.01
C GLY A 56 13.19 7.21 -0.86
N LYS A 57 12.20 7.89 -1.47
CA LYS A 57 12.43 9.14 -2.21
C LYS A 57 12.73 10.27 -1.23
N ARG A 58 13.90 10.89 -1.34
CA ARG A 58 14.16 12.15 -0.64
C ARG A 58 13.82 13.33 -1.56
N ALA A 59 13.17 14.36 -1.01
CA ALA A 59 12.91 15.59 -1.73
C ALA A 59 14.25 16.16 -2.27
N GLY A 60 14.30 16.42 -3.59
CA GLY A 60 15.50 16.91 -4.26
C GLY A 60 16.53 15.88 -4.69
N TYR A 61 16.37 14.60 -4.36
CA TYR A 61 17.27 13.52 -4.78
C TYR A 61 16.55 12.50 -5.67
N LYS A 62 17.30 11.89 -6.61
CA LYS A 62 16.79 10.72 -7.36
C LYS A 62 16.51 9.59 -6.38
N SER A 63 15.35 8.93 -6.51
CA SER A 63 15.10 7.70 -5.73
C SER A 63 16.22 6.70 -5.98
N PRO A 64 16.74 6.03 -4.93
CA PRO A 64 17.63 4.91 -5.13
C PRO A 64 17.00 3.91 -6.09
N LYS A 65 17.79 3.37 -7.01
CA LYS A 65 17.33 2.24 -7.81
C LYS A 65 17.12 1.03 -6.91
N GLN A 66 16.15 0.16 -7.25
CA GLN A 66 15.88 -1.02 -6.42
C GLN A 66 17.12 -1.89 -6.19
N ASP A 67 18.00 -1.98 -7.20
CA ASP A 67 19.27 -2.71 -7.07
C ASP A 67 20.19 -2.10 -5.99
N GLU A 68 20.18 -0.79 -5.83
CA GLU A 68 20.94 -0.09 -4.78
C GLU A 68 20.39 -0.42 -3.39
N VAL A 69 19.05 -0.43 -3.25
CA VAL A 69 18.38 -0.83 -2.00
C VAL A 69 18.70 -2.28 -1.67
N SER A 70 18.63 -3.17 -2.64
CA SER A 70 18.95 -4.59 -2.46
C SER A 70 20.42 -4.82 -2.08
N LYS A 71 21.35 -4.10 -2.69
CA LYS A 71 22.79 -4.16 -2.32
C LYS A 71 23.00 -3.69 -0.89
N LEU A 72 22.43 -2.55 -0.52
CA LEU A 72 22.56 -1.99 0.81
C LEU A 72 22.01 -2.95 1.89
N LEU A 73 20.88 -3.61 1.61
CA LEU A 73 20.30 -4.62 2.49
C LEU A 73 21.25 -5.81 2.72
N VAL A 74 21.90 -6.29 1.65
CA VAL A 74 22.91 -7.36 1.72
C VAL A 74 24.14 -6.94 2.52
N GLU A 75 24.63 -5.70 2.33
CA GLU A 75 25.80 -5.17 3.03
C GLU A 75 25.57 -5.10 4.54
N TYR A 76 24.44 -4.52 4.97
CA TYR A 76 24.10 -4.45 6.39
C TYR A 76 23.89 -5.84 7.03
N ALA A 77 23.31 -6.78 6.32
CA ALA A 77 23.12 -8.13 6.81
C ALA A 77 24.47 -8.85 6.99
N LYS A 78 25.41 -8.68 6.05
CA LYS A 78 26.75 -9.30 6.11
C LYS A 78 27.63 -8.72 7.23
N SER A 79 27.39 -7.49 7.67
CA SER A 79 28.12 -6.88 8.78
C SER A 79 27.69 -7.38 10.17
N GLY A 80 26.87 -8.42 10.24
CA GLY A 80 26.46 -9.07 11.50
C GLY A 80 25.33 -8.35 12.25
N ASN A 81 24.67 -7.38 11.61
CA ASN A 81 23.55 -6.66 12.19
C ASN A 81 22.26 -7.46 12.19
N ARG A 82 21.38 -7.19 13.17
CA ARG A 82 19.96 -7.57 13.11
C ARG A 82 19.24 -6.52 12.25
N VAL A 83 19.07 -6.84 10.98
CA VAL A 83 18.52 -5.93 9.99
C VAL A 83 17.01 -6.09 9.88
N VAL A 84 16.31 -4.97 9.97
CA VAL A 84 14.89 -4.87 9.62
C VAL A 84 14.76 -4.08 8.32
N ARG A 85 14.08 -4.67 7.34
CA ARG A 85 13.58 -3.97 6.17
C ARG A 85 12.11 -3.62 6.41
N LEU A 86 11.85 -2.37 6.77
CA LEU A 86 10.51 -1.86 7.10
C LEU A 86 9.80 -1.40 5.83
N LYS A 87 8.63 -1.98 5.55
CA LYS A 87 7.83 -1.74 4.33
C LYS A 87 6.41 -1.36 4.71
N SER A 88 5.85 -0.37 4.04
CA SER A 88 4.49 0.13 4.31
C SER A 88 3.40 -0.90 3.96
N GLY A 89 2.32 -0.90 4.72
CA GLY A 89 1.20 -1.83 4.55
C GLY A 89 1.58 -3.26 4.86
N ASP A 90 1.22 -4.18 3.99
CA ASP A 90 1.77 -5.54 3.94
C ASP A 90 2.83 -5.61 2.83
N CYS A 91 4.03 -6.07 3.15
CA CYS A 91 5.17 -6.05 2.25
C CYS A 91 5.01 -6.96 1.03
N SER A 92 4.11 -7.93 1.06
CA SER A 92 3.80 -8.81 -0.06
C SER A 92 2.88 -8.18 -1.13
N ILE A 93 2.23 -7.05 -0.80
CA ILE A 93 1.28 -6.38 -1.69
C ILE A 93 1.94 -5.17 -2.37
N PHE A 94 2.36 -5.34 -3.63
CA PHE A 94 2.99 -4.31 -4.48
C PHE A 94 4.21 -3.62 -3.85
N GLY A 95 4.89 -4.30 -2.92
CA GLY A 95 6.03 -3.80 -2.16
C GLY A 95 7.39 -4.16 -2.75
N ARG A 96 7.48 -4.74 -3.95
CA ARG A 96 8.74 -5.20 -4.58
C ARG A 96 9.56 -6.16 -3.70
N LEU A 97 8.88 -6.90 -2.83
CA LEU A 97 9.51 -7.81 -1.87
C LEU A 97 10.33 -8.91 -2.56
N GLU A 98 9.84 -9.43 -3.68
CA GLU A 98 10.50 -10.51 -4.41
C GLU A 98 11.91 -10.13 -4.87
N GLU A 99 12.11 -8.90 -5.37
CA GLU A 99 13.41 -8.41 -5.85
C GLU A 99 14.45 -8.38 -4.70
N GLU A 100 14.01 -7.93 -3.51
CA GLU A 100 14.86 -7.91 -2.31
C GLU A 100 15.17 -9.34 -1.81
N ILE A 101 14.18 -10.24 -1.82
CA ILE A 101 14.37 -11.66 -1.49
C ILE A 101 15.38 -12.34 -2.41
N LEU A 102 15.27 -12.11 -3.72
CA LEU A 102 16.20 -12.69 -4.70
C LEU A 102 17.64 -12.24 -4.45
N ALA A 103 17.85 -10.98 -4.06
CA ALA A 103 19.17 -10.47 -3.71
C ALA A 103 19.73 -11.15 -2.45
N LEU A 104 18.92 -11.36 -1.41
CA LEU A 104 19.33 -12.09 -0.21
C LEU A 104 19.66 -13.54 -0.49
N LYS A 105 18.82 -14.24 -1.27
CA LYS A 105 19.08 -15.62 -1.69
C LYS A 105 20.39 -15.76 -2.46
N LYS A 106 20.67 -14.83 -3.40
CA LYS A 106 21.94 -14.81 -4.14
C LYS A 106 23.15 -14.59 -3.24
N ALA A 107 22.97 -13.94 -2.11
CA ALA A 107 24.03 -13.66 -1.12
C ALA A 107 24.10 -14.68 0.01
N ASP A 108 23.30 -15.77 -0.03
CA ASP A 108 23.15 -16.79 1.01
C ASP A 108 22.78 -16.23 2.39
N ILE A 109 21.85 -15.27 2.41
CA ILE A 109 21.35 -14.61 3.62
C ILE A 109 19.96 -15.12 3.94
N GLU A 110 19.76 -15.60 5.17
CA GLU A 110 18.46 -16.01 5.67
C GLU A 110 17.54 -14.81 5.94
N TYR A 111 16.25 -15.02 5.81
CA TYR A 111 15.26 -13.98 6.08
C TYR A 111 13.94 -14.56 6.64
N GLU A 112 13.16 -13.68 7.23
CA GLU A 112 11.76 -13.94 7.56
C GLU A 112 10.88 -12.83 6.97
N ILE A 113 9.58 -13.13 6.78
CA ILE A 113 8.57 -12.17 6.36
C ILE A 113 7.54 -12.06 7.47
N ILE A 114 7.28 -10.83 7.92
CA ILE A 114 6.30 -10.54 8.96
C ILE A 114 5.14 -9.80 8.32
N PRO A 115 3.95 -10.41 8.28
CA PRO A 115 2.77 -9.80 7.66
C PRO A 115 2.30 -8.57 8.46
N GLY A 116 1.54 -7.71 7.80
CA GLY A 116 0.94 -6.54 8.41
C GLY A 116 -0.45 -6.22 7.86
N VAL A 117 -1.07 -5.20 8.43
CA VAL A 117 -2.35 -4.70 7.95
C VAL A 117 -2.13 -3.90 6.66
N SER A 118 -2.65 -4.39 5.54
CA SER A 118 -2.63 -3.61 4.30
C SER A 118 -3.56 -2.40 4.42
N SER A 119 -3.18 -1.29 3.79
CA SER A 119 -3.96 -0.04 3.80
C SER A 119 -5.41 -0.21 3.34
N ILE A 120 -5.71 -1.21 2.50
CA ILE A 120 -7.09 -1.49 2.09
C ILE A 120 -7.96 -1.96 3.26
N PHE A 121 -7.44 -2.82 4.14
CA PHE A 121 -8.24 -3.31 5.27
C PHE A 121 -8.51 -2.20 6.28
N ALA A 122 -7.53 -1.34 6.55
CA ALA A 122 -7.74 -0.16 7.38
C ALA A 122 -8.73 0.83 6.73
N ALA A 123 -8.61 1.09 5.42
CA ALA A 123 -9.55 1.96 4.71
C ALA A 123 -10.99 1.47 4.78
N MET A 124 -11.21 0.17 4.68
CA MET A 124 -12.57 -0.40 4.74
C MET A 124 -13.12 -0.42 6.16
N ALA A 125 -12.28 -0.64 7.17
CA ALA A 125 -12.65 -0.51 8.57
C ALA A 125 -13.11 0.92 8.89
N GLU A 126 -12.33 1.92 8.48
CA GLU A 126 -12.68 3.35 8.62
C GLU A 126 -13.95 3.73 7.82
N ALA A 127 -14.14 3.13 6.65
CA ALA A 127 -15.34 3.33 5.86
C ALA A 127 -16.57 2.64 6.49
N GLY A 128 -16.40 1.72 7.43
CA GLY A 128 -17.49 0.90 7.99
C GLY A 128 -18.11 -0.05 6.96
N ILE A 129 -17.34 -0.52 5.96
CA ILE A 129 -17.85 -1.29 4.83
C ILE A 129 -17.05 -2.58 4.67
N SER A 130 -17.72 -3.69 4.37
CA SER A 130 -17.07 -4.95 4.04
C SER A 130 -16.64 -4.99 2.58
N LEU A 131 -15.44 -5.52 2.32
CA LEU A 131 -14.95 -5.81 0.96
C LEU A 131 -15.76 -6.91 0.25
N THR A 132 -16.38 -7.79 1.02
CA THR A 132 -17.15 -8.91 0.50
C THR A 132 -18.61 -8.82 0.94
N ARG A 133 -19.52 -9.24 0.07
CA ARG A 133 -20.96 -9.31 0.36
C ARG A 133 -21.49 -10.67 -0.08
N ARG A 134 -22.02 -11.45 0.87
CA ARG A 134 -22.37 -12.86 0.67
C ARG A 134 -23.21 -13.14 -0.57
N LYS A 135 -24.13 -12.23 -0.91
CA LYS A 135 -25.06 -12.38 -2.06
C LYS A 135 -24.57 -11.67 -3.33
N GLU A 136 -23.69 -10.68 -3.23
CA GLU A 136 -23.38 -9.76 -4.32
C GLU A 136 -21.90 -9.76 -4.74
N SER A 137 -20.97 -9.89 -3.76
CA SER A 137 -19.53 -9.85 -4.03
C SER A 137 -18.79 -10.92 -3.24
N ARG A 138 -18.55 -12.07 -3.87
CA ARG A 138 -17.77 -13.16 -3.28
C ARG A 138 -16.32 -13.17 -3.76
N LYS A 139 -15.95 -12.20 -4.59
CA LYS A 139 -14.64 -12.06 -5.20
C LYS A 139 -14.07 -10.69 -4.92
N VAL A 140 -12.81 -10.65 -4.51
CA VAL A 140 -12.02 -9.42 -4.34
C VAL A 140 -10.76 -9.57 -5.18
N GLN A 141 -10.42 -8.55 -5.95
CA GLN A 141 -9.16 -8.51 -6.68
C GLN A 141 -8.37 -7.26 -6.33
N PHE A 142 -7.04 -7.43 -6.23
CA PHE A 142 -6.09 -6.36 -5.99
C PHE A 142 -5.28 -6.13 -7.25
N ILE A 143 -5.23 -4.89 -7.71
CA ILE A 143 -4.45 -4.52 -8.89
C ILE A 143 -3.62 -3.26 -8.62
N THR A 144 -2.55 -3.09 -9.38
CA THR A 144 -1.79 -1.85 -9.43
C THR A 144 -2.22 -1.01 -10.63
N GLY A 145 -2.37 0.30 -10.42
CA GLY A 145 -2.79 1.22 -11.48
C GLY A 145 -1.64 1.75 -12.34
N HIS A 146 -0.41 1.23 -12.19
CA HIS A 146 0.72 1.60 -13.04
C HIS A 146 1.68 0.43 -13.25
N ASP A 147 2.32 0.39 -14.42
CA ASP A 147 3.44 -0.47 -14.78
C ASP A 147 4.80 0.19 -14.40
N LEU A 148 5.89 -0.40 -14.88
CA LEU A 148 7.25 0.11 -14.63
C LEU A 148 7.48 1.51 -15.23
N ASP A 149 6.78 1.85 -16.32
CA ASP A 149 6.87 3.13 -17.01
C ASP A 149 5.88 4.17 -16.45
N GLY A 150 5.08 3.78 -15.47
CA GLY A 150 4.07 4.63 -14.84
C GLY A 150 2.76 4.76 -15.63
N ASN A 151 2.55 3.92 -16.64
CA ASN A 151 1.31 3.83 -17.40
C ASN A 151 0.35 2.82 -16.79
N PHE A 152 -0.94 2.89 -17.14
CA PHE A 152 -1.88 1.84 -16.78
C PHE A 152 -1.51 0.53 -17.49
N PRO A 153 -1.33 -0.59 -16.75
CA PRO A 153 -0.85 -1.84 -17.34
C PRO A 153 -1.80 -2.37 -18.42
N LYS A 154 -1.30 -2.57 -19.64
CA LYS A 154 -2.10 -3.02 -20.79
C LYS A 154 -2.72 -4.41 -20.59
N ASN A 155 -1.99 -5.31 -19.94
CA ASN A 155 -2.42 -6.68 -19.63
C ASN A 155 -3.56 -6.75 -18.60
N LEU A 156 -3.80 -5.68 -17.83
CA LEU A 156 -4.93 -5.59 -16.91
C LEU A 156 -6.23 -5.15 -17.58
N LYS A 157 -6.18 -4.63 -18.82
CA LYS A 157 -7.40 -4.26 -19.56
C LYS A 157 -8.12 -5.52 -20.06
N ASN A 158 -8.83 -6.17 -19.16
CA ASN A 158 -9.62 -7.37 -19.44
C ASN A 158 -10.97 -7.31 -18.69
N LYS A 159 -11.91 -8.14 -19.09
CA LYS A 159 -13.29 -8.16 -18.57
C LYS A 159 -13.39 -8.39 -17.06
N SER A 160 -12.33 -8.90 -16.39
CA SER A 160 -12.37 -9.08 -14.94
C SER A 160 -12.46 -7.76 -14.18
N LEU A 161 -11.97 -6.66 -14.76
CA LEU A 161 -12.06 -5.33 -14.14
C LEU A 161 -13.49 -4.75 -14.16
N SER A 162 -14.29 -5.12 -15.15
CA SER A 162 -15.67 -4.67 -15.28
C SER A 162 -16.70 -5.66 -14.72
N ASP A 163 -16.25 -6.73 -14.04
CA ASP A 163 -17.12 -7.70 -13.39
C ASP A 163 -17.89 -7.04 -12.22
N LYS A 164 -19.19 -6.84 -12.43
CA LYS A 164 -20.10 -6.19 -11.47
C LYS A 164 -20.27 -6.95 -10.15
N ASN A 165 -19.88 -8.22 -10.09
CA ASN A 165 -19.94 -9.06 -8.88
C ASN A 165 -18.59 -9.14 -8.14
N THR A 166 -17.59 -8.37 -8.56
CA THR A 166 -16.24 -8.33 -7.97
C THR A 166 -15.98 -6.98 -7.33
N THR A 167 -15.48 -6.99 -6.09
CA THR A 167 -14.88 -5.80 -5.50
C THR A 167 -13.45 -5.68 -5.99
N THR A 168 -13.13 -4.57 -6.66
CA THR A 168 -11.80 -4.28 -7.18
C THR A 168 -11.13 -3.20 -6.36
N VAL A 169 -9.92 -3.49 -5.91
CA VAL A 169 -9.05 -2.57 -5.18
C VAL A 169 -7.88 -2.18 -6.08
N VAL A 170 -7.75 -0.89 -6.33
CA VAL A 170 -6.72 -0.35 -7.23
C VAL A 170 -5.72 0.48 -6.43
N PHE A 171 -4.51 -0.04 -6.34
CA PHE A 171 -3.37 0.66 -5.75
C PHE A 171 -2.71 1.57 -6.79
N MET A 172 -2.18 2.71 -6.35
CA MET A 172 -1.35 3.60 -7.18
C MET A 172 -2.00 4.08 -8.50
N ALA A 173 -3.35 4.09 -8.57
CA ALA A 173 -4.07 4.39 -9.81
C ALA A 173 -4.36 5.87 -10.04
N LYS A 174 -4.09 6.74 -9.08
CA LYS A 174 -4.53 8.15 -9.15
C LYS A 174 -4.19 8.83 -10.48
N LYS A 175 -2.95 8.70 -10.94
CA LYS A 175 -2.47 9.30 -12.20
C LYS A 175 -3.17 8.74 -13.43
N ASN A 176 -3.50 7.43 -13.40
CA ASN A 176 -4.04 6.69 -14.53
C ASN A 176 -5.56 6.44 -14.42
N TYR A 177 -6.22 7.06 -13.43
CA TYR A 177 -7.63 6.78 -13.17
C TYR A 177 -8.54 7.05 -14.36
N SER A 178 -8.30 8.12 -15.11
CA SER A 178 -9.08 8.43 -16.31
C SER A 178 -9.00 7.33 -17.38
N VAL A 179 -7.84 6.69 -17.52
CA VAL A 179 -7.65 5.55 -18.43
C VAL A 179 -8.45 4.34 -17.96
N LEU A 180 -8.36 4.04 -16.65
CA LEU A 180 -9.15 2.96 -16.04
C LEU A 180 -10.66 3.23 -16.20
N LEU A 181 -11.13 4.42 -15.83
CA LEU A 181 -12.55 4.79 -15.90
C LEU A 181 -13.12 4.61 -17.32
N ASN A 182 -12.43 5.15 -18.33
CA ASN A 182 -12.83 5.01 -19.72
C ASN A 182 -12.93 3.54 -20.14
N PHE A 183 -11.95 2.72 -19.75
CA PHE A 183 -11.98 1.28 -20.01
C PHE A 183 -13.19 0.62 -19.34
N LEU A 184 -13.45 0.87 -18.05
CA LEU A 184 -14.58 0.28 -17.33
C LEU A 184 -15.94 0.63 -17.98
N ILE A 185 -16.11 1.88 -18.39
CA ILE A 185 -17.35 2.33 -19.07
C ILE A 185 -17.49 1.67 -20.44
N CYS A 186 -16.41 1.58 -21.22
CA CYS A 186 -16.43 0.89 -22.52
C CYS A 186 -16.78 -0.60 -22.40
N GLU A 187 -16.37 -1.25 -21.30
CA GLU A 187 -16.70 -2.65 -20.99
C GLU A 187 -18.10 -2.81 -20.35
N GLY A 188 -18.88 -1.73 -20.25
CA GLY A 188 -20.28 -1.76 -19.81
C GLY A 188 -20.50 -1.66 -18.29
N LEU A 189 -19.47 -1.31 -17.50
CA LEU A 189 -19.69 -1.04 -16.08
C LEU A 189 -20.44 0.29 -15.91
N SER A 190 -21.49 0.29 -15.07
CA SER A 190 -22.30 1.49 -14.85
C SER A 190 -21.47 2.61 -14.22
N LYS A 191 -21.61 3.83 -14.72
CA LYS A 191 -21.03 5.05 -14.15
C LYS A 191 -21.41 5.27 -12.68
N SER A 192 -22.60 4.80 -12.29
CA SER A 192 -23.12 4.84 -10.92
C SER A 192 -22.59 3.72 -10.02
N THR A 193 -21.70 2.83 -10.52
CA THR A 193 -21.10 1.78 -9.70
C THR A 193 -20.46 2.41 -8.45
N PRO A 194 -20.78 1.92 -7.23
CA PRO A 194 -20.22 2.42 -5.99
C PRO A 194 -18.70 2.39 -6.00
N ALA A 195 -18.11 3.45 -5.46
CA ALA A 195 -16.66 3.56 -5.30
C ALA A 195 -16.28 4.26 -4.00
N ILE A 196 -15.09 3.95 -3.51
CA ILE A 196 -14.44 4.63 -2.38
C ILE A 196 -13.10 5.16 -2.86
N VAL A 197 -12.81 6.42 -2.55
CA VAL A 197 -11.48 7.02 -2.67
C VAL A 197 -10.94 7.20 -1.25
N ALA A 198 -9.94 6.40 -0.88
CA ALA A 198 -9.31 6.44 0.43
C ALA A 198 -7.93 7.10 0.33
N VAL A 199 -7.73 8.19 1.04
CA VAL A 199 -6.55 9.05 0.97
C VAL A 199 -5.83 9.02 2.31
N SER A 200 -4.51 8.85 2.28
CA SER A 200 -3.63 8.90 3.46
C SER A 200 -4.12 8.05 4.64
N VAL A 201 -4.58 6.83 4.35
CA VAL A 201 -5.17 5.91 5.34
C VAL A 201 -4.27 5.77 6.56
N SER A 202 -4.87 5.83 7.75
CA SER A 202 -4.21 5.76 9.06
C SER A 202 -3.21 6.90 9.33
N LYS A 203 -3.38 8.05 8.69
CA LYS A 203 -2.59 9.27 8.96
C LYS A 203 -3.52 10.38 9.38
N ALA A 204 -3.00 11.41 10.06
CA ALA A 204 -3.79 12.59 10.49
C ALA A 204 -4.52 13.30 9.33
N SER A 205 -4.00 13.16 8.11
CA SER A 205 -4.61 13.72 6.88
C SER A 205 -5.56 12.74 6.18
N GLN A 206 -5.97 11.65 6.83
CA GLN A 206 -6.87 10.65 6.26
C GLN A 206 -8.18 11.26 5.78
N LYS A 207 -8.62 10.81 4.60
CA LYS A 207 -9.96 11.11 4.07
C LYS A 207 -10.52 9.89 3.35
N ILE A 208 -11.79 9.61 3.61
CA ILE A 208 -12.53 8.52 2.96
C ILE A 208 -13.73 9.13 2.24
N TYR A 209 -13.73 9.07 0.92
CA TYR A 209 -14.83 9.55 0.09
C TYR A 209 -15.62 8.37 -0.46
N LYS A 210 -16.89 8.27 -0.11
CA LYS A 210 -17.85 7.33 -0.70
C LYS A 210 -18.50 8.02 -1.89
N THR A 211 -18.49 7.39 -3.04
CA THR A 211 -18.85 8.03 -4.30
C THR A 211 -19.23 6.98 -5.35
N THR A 212 -19.17 7.33 -6.63
CA THR A 212 -19.29 6.43 -7.76
C THR A 212 -18.00 6.45 -8.59
N ILE A 213 -17.82 5.46 -9.49
CA ILE A 213 -16.63 5.44 -10.35
C ILE A 213 -16.53 6.70 -11.22
N GLU A 214 -17.64 7.28 -11.67
CA GLU A 214 -17.64 8.52 -12.47
C GLU A 214 -17.13 9.70 -11.63
N LYS A 215 -17.70 9.90 -10.43
CA LYS A 215 -17.39 11.05 -9.57
C LYS A 215 -16.07 10.90 -8.80
N ALA A 216 -15.49 9.72 -8.73
CA ALA A 216 -14.21 9.50 -8.03
C ALA A 216 -13.09 10.41 -8.57
N LYS A 217 -13.12 10.75 -9.89
CA LYS A 217 -12.16 11.66 -10.51
C LYS A 217 -12.12 13.04 -9.82
N ASP A 218 -13.28 13.56 -9.38
CA ASP A 218 -13.40 14.89 -8.78
C ASP A 218 -12.63 14.97 -7.45
N TYR A 219 -12.60 13.86 -6.71
CA TYR A 219 -11.83 13.75 -5.46
C TYR A 219 -10.34 13.59 -5.72
N LEU A 220 -9.95 12.86 -6.77
CA LEU A 220 -8.55 12.60 -7.09
C LEU A 220 -7.81 13.84 -7.59
N THR A 221 -8.52 14.84 -8.12
CA THR A 221 -7.96 16.10 -8.61
C THR A 221 -7.83 17.19 -7.56
N LYS A 222 -8.42 17.01 -6.36
CA LYS A 222 -8.32 17.98 -5.27
C LYS A 222 -6.86 18.21 -4.87
N GLU A 223 -6.49 19.45 -4.59
CA GLU A 223 -5.11 19.84 -4.28
C GLU A 223 -4.52 19.09 -3.08
N ASN A 224 -5.33 18.91 -2.02
CA ASN A 224 -4.95 18.16 -0.82
C ASN A 224 -4.83 16.64 -1.03
N VAL A 225 -5.22 16.11 -2.20
CA VAL A 225 -5.11 14.70 -2.58
C VAL A 225 -3.95 14.47 -3.55
N LYS A 226 -3.56 15.50 -4.30
CA LYS A 226 -2.63 15.40 -5.44
C LYS A 226 -1.32 14.65 -5.13
N ASN A 227 -0.73 14.86 -3.96
CA ASN A 227 0.53 14.23 -3.55
C ASN A 227 0.36 13.16 -2.46
N SER A 228 -0.88 12.78 -2.14
CA SER A 228 -1.18 11.84 -1.06
C SER A 228 -1.30 10.40 -1.56
N PRO A 229 -0.86 9.40 -0.80
CA PRO A 229 -1.14 7.99 -1.08
C PRO A 229 -2.65 7.77 -1.15
N THR A 230 -3.10 7.09 -2.20
CA THR A 230 -4.54 6.95 -2.47
C THR A 230 -4.85 5.54 -2.96
N LEU A 231 -5.92 4.97 -2.41
CA LEU A 231 -6.56 3.74 -2.89
C LEU A 231 -7.88 4.09 -3.56
N ILE A 232 -8.23 3.33 -4.58
CA ILE A 232 -9.54 3.39 -5.21
C ILE A 232 -10.15 1.99 -5.11
N ILE A 233 -11.36 1.92 -4.58
CA ILE A 233 -12.10 0.67 -4.43
C ILE A 233 -13.42 0.84 -5.16
N TYR A 234 -13.81 -0.11 -5.98
CA TYR A 234 -15.12 -0.08 -6.65
C TYR A 234 -15.72 -1.48 -6.79
N GLY A 235 -17.02 -1.51 -7.01
CA GLY A 235 -17.79 -2.75 -7.17
C GLY A 235 -19.10 -2.69 -6.39
N PRO A 236 -19.70 -3.83 -6.04
CA PRO A 236 -20.98 -3.89 -5.31
C PRO A 236 -20.79 -3.57 -3.82
N LEU A 237 -20.31 -2.36 -3.51
CA LEU A 237 -20.10 -1.86 -2.15
C LEU A 237 -21.41 -1.30 -1.59
N ASP A 238 -21.66 -1.56 -0.31
CA ASP A 238 -22.78 -0.94 0.38
C ASP A 238 -22.37 0.42 0.95
N ILE A 239 -22.52 1.45 0.15
CA ILE A 239 -22.17 2.82 0.55
C ILE A 239 -23.34 3.59 1.16
N SER A 240 -24.54 2.99 1.25
CA SER A 240 -25.78 3.65 1.70
C SER A 240 -25.94 3.72 3.23
N SER A 241 -25.21 2.93 3.96
CA SER A 241 -25.47 2.64 5.38
C SER A 241 -24.94 3.66 6.38
N ILE A 242 -24.24 4.72 5.96
CA ILE A 242 -23.68 5.72 6.88
C ILE A 242 -24.04 7.13 6.41
N LYS A 243 -24.85 7.82 7.22
CA LYS A 243 -25.07 9.27 7.08
C LYS A 243 -23.74 9.99 7.29
N TYR A 244 -23.30 10.79 6.32
CA TYR A 244 -22.16 11.68 6.49
C TYR A 244 -22.62 12.97 7.15
N ASP A 245 -21.89 13.39 8.16
CA ASP A 245 -21.81 14.80 8.51
C ASP A 245 -20.99 15.50 7.40
N GLU A 246 -21.67 16.32 6.58
CA GLU A 246 -21.03 17.15 5.55
C GLU A 246 -20.18 18.30 6.15
N ASN A 247 -20.06 18.39 7.48
CA ASN A 247 -19.49 19.50 8.24
C ASN A 247 -18.29 19.14 9.11
N SER A 248 -17.43 18.19 8.72
CA SER A 248 -16.16 17.97 9.41
C SER A 248 -14.92 18.05 8.50
#